data_1b5740b2570d3342bee5a32bfca8a0ea
#
_entry.id   1b5740b2570d3342bee5a32bfca8a0ea
#
_cell.length_a   1.000
_cell.length_b   1.000
_cell.length_c   1.000
_cell.angle_alpha   90.00
_cell.angle_beta   90.00
_cell.angle_gamma   90.00
#
_symmetry.space_group_name_H-M   'P 1'
#
loop_
_entity.id
_entity.type
_entity.pdbx_description
1 polymer ?
#
loop_
_entity_poly.entity_id
_entity_poly.type
_entity_poly.pdbx_seq_one_letter_code
_entity_poly.pdbx_strand_id
1 'polypeptide(L)'
;FQELYYDHGFVKKNKEYLTEVQLKNGGPICVDFDFRYSYDVTERQHNIDHIQDMVLLYLDELKDLYDFEVSKTFDVFIFEKPNVNRVEDKQITKDGIHMLINIKMDHIMQQILRDKVIKGIEQIWDLPLTNEWASVLDEGISKGTTNWQLFGSCKPHNETYLMTGHYLI
;
A
#
# COMPACT_ATOMS: atom_id res chain seq x y z
N PHE A 1 -21.29 -12.66 -1.52
CA PHE A 1 -20.03 -12.59 -2.23
C PHE A 1 -18.86 -12.99 -1.32
N GLN A 2 -18.71 -12.38 -0.15
CA GLN A 2 -17.54 -12.58 0.74
C GLN A 2 -17.33 -14.05 1.14
N GLU A 3 -18.36 -14.77 1.55
CA GLU A 3 -18.27 -16.19 1.91
C GLU A 3 -17.80 -17.06 0.74
N LEU A 4 -18.37 -16.83 -0.45
CA LEU A 4 -17.99 -17.57 -1.68
C LEU A 4 -16.56 -17.25 -2.09
N TYR A 5 -16.16 -15.98 -2.00
CA TYR A 5 -14.81 -15.55 -2.31
C TYR A 5 -13.79 -16.13 -1.33
N TYR A 6 -14.13 -16.14 -0.03
CA TYR A 6 -13.28 -16.76 1.00
C TYR A 6 -13.08 -18.26 0.74
N ASP A 7 -14.17 -19.01 0.52
CA ASP A 7 -14.07 -20.43 0.20
C ASP A 7 -13.24 -20.70 -1.07
N HIS A 8 -13.47 -19.91 -2.12
CA HIS A 8 -12.81 -20.07 -3.40
C HIS A 8 -11.31 -19.71 -3.33
N GLY A 9 -10.97 -18.53 -2.80
CA GLY A 9 -9.61 -17.99 -2.82
C GLY A 9 -8.74 -18.51 -1.67
N PHE A 10 -9.30 -18.58 -0.45
CA PHE A 10 -8.48 -18.88 0.72
C PHE A 10 -8.56 -20.36 1.14
N VAL A 11 -9.73 -21.00 1.04
CA VAL A 11 -9.87 -22.41 1.37
C VAL A 11 -9.41 -23.30 0.22
N LYS A 12 -9.93 -23.04 -0.99
CA LYS A 12 -9.57 -23.81 -2.20
C LYS A 12 -8.30 -23.36 -2.88
N LYS A 13 -7.71 -22.23 -2.44
CA LYS A 13 -6.46 -21.63 -2.96
C LYS A 13 -6.47 -21.34 -4.47
N ASN A 14 -7.63 -21.01 -5.01
CA ASN A 14 -7.73 -20.59 -6.40
C ASN A 14 -7.25 -19.14 -6.55
N LYS A 15 -6.54 -18.86 -7.64
CA LYS A 15 -6.09 -17.50 -7.96
C LYS A 15 -7.21 -16.71 -8.63
N GLU A 16 -7.39 -15.49 -8.17
CA GLU A 16 -8.32 -14.52 -8.74
C GLU A 16 -7.61 -13.20 -9.07
N TYR A 17 -8.19 -12.45 -10.01
CA TYR A 17 -7.60 -11.19 -10.52
C TYR A 17 -8.56 -10.01 -10.28
N LEU A 18 -9.27 -10.05 -9.15
CA LEU A 18 -10.29 -9.08 -8.84
C LEU A 18 -9.70 -7.79 -8.26
N THR A 19 -10.34 -6.69 -8.62
CA THR A 19 -10.12 -5.37 -8.01
C THR A 19 -11.44 -4.80 -7.57
N GLU A 20 -11.41 -3.89 -6.62
CA GLU A 20 -12.59 -3.15 -6.16
C GLU A 20 -12.47 -1.68 -6.53
N VAL A 21 -13.59 -1.12 -6.94
CA VAL A 21 -13.71 0.30 -7.25
C VAL A 21 -13.72 1.08 -5.94
N GLN A 22 -12.88 2.09 -5.83
CA GLN A 22 -12.86 2.94 -4.66
C GLN A 22 -14.16 3.78 -4.55
N LEU A 23 -14.58 4.06 -3.32
CA LEU A 23 -15.80 4.81 -3.06
C LEU A 23 -15.65 6.27 -3.52
N LYS A 24 -16.59 6.78 -4.32
CA LYS A 24 -16.53 8.15 -4.89
C LYS A 24 -16.41 9.25 -3.84
N ASN A 25 -17.07 9.08 -2.70
CA ASN A 25 -17.11 10.08 -1.63
C ASN A 25 -16.07 9.80 -0.52
N GLY A 26 -15.00 9.10 -0.88
CA GLY A 26 -13.98 8.66 0.06
C GLY A 26 -14.33 7.36 0.76
N GLY A 27 -13.29 6.68 1.21
CA GLY A 27 -13.32 5.40 1.90
C GLY A 27 -12.15 5.33 2.86
N PRO A 28 -11.71 4.13 3.26
CA PRO A 28 -10.46 3.98 4.00
C PRO A 28 -9.31 4.55 3.18
N ILE A 29 -8.28 5.02 3.86
CA ILE A 29 -7.08 5.54 3.19
C ILE A 29 -6.32 4.32 2.64
N CYS A 30 -6.21 4.25 1.31
CA CYS A 30 -5.45 3.22 0.62
C CYS A 30 -4.11 3.80 0.16
N VAL A 31 -3.03 3.09 0.42
CA VAL A 31 -1.67 3.51 0.07
C VAL A 31 -0.97 2.38 -0.68
N ASP A 32 -0.41 2.68 -1.84
CA ASP A 32 0.33 1.74 -2.68
C ASP A 32 1.74 2.30 -2.93
N PHE A 33 2.75 1.61 -2.38
CA PHE A 33 4.16 1.87 -2.65
C PHE A 33 4.65 0.91 -3.75
N ASP A 34 5.08 1.45 -4.89
CA ASP A 34 5.67 0.73 -6.03
C ASP A 34 7.18 1.04 -6.11
N PHE A 35 7.99 0.22 -5.45
CA PHE A 35 9.44 0.34 -5.46
C PHE A 35 10.01 -0.25 -6.73
N ARG A 36 10.97 0.45 -7.35
CA ARG A 36 11.73 -0.03 -8.48
C ARG A 36 13.22 0.09 -8.20
N TYR A 37 13.90 -1.01 -8.45
CA TYR A 37 15.33 -1.15 -8.24
C TYR A 37 16.01 -1.60 -9.53
N SER A 38 17.34 -1.41 -9.58
CA SER A 38 18.18 -2.06 -10.61
C SER A 38 17.94 -3.57 -10.60
N TYR A 39 18.08 -4.21 -11.77
CA TYR A 39 17.89 -5.66 -11.90
C TYR A 39 18.87 -6.49 -11.06
N ASP A 40 20.00 -5.89 -10.66
CA ASP A 40 20.99 -6.55 -9.79
C ASP A 40 20.49 -6.73 -8.35
N VAL A 41 19.50 -5.95 -7.93
CA VAL A 41 18.84 -6.12 -6.63
C VAL A 41 17.93 -7.35 -6.68
N THR A 42 18.29 -8.38 -5.92
CA THR A 42 17.59 -9.67 -5.93
C THR A 42 16.72 -9.91 -4.70
N GLU A 43 16.85 -9.05 -3.68
CA GLU A 43 16.19 -9.20 -2.39
C GLU A 43 15.46 -7.91 -2.01
N ARG A 44 14.53 -8.04 -1.07
CA ARG A 44 13.80 -6.91 -0.48
C ARG A 44 14.74 -5.94 0.20
N GLN A 45 14.55 -4.65 -0.06
CA GLN A 45 15.40 -3.59 0.47
C GLN A 45 14.78 -2.89 1.68
N HIS A 46 13.47 -2.91 1.84
CA HIS A 46 12.81 -2.41 3.03
C HIS A 46 12.68 -3.51 4.10
N ASN A 47 12.56 -3.11 5.34
CA ASN A 47 12.41 -3.96 6.51
C ASN A 47 11.31 -3.43 7.44
N ILE A 48 11.18 -4.02 8.62
CA ILE A 48 10.15 -3.64 9.60
C ILE A 48 10.31 -2.20 10.10
N ASP A 49 11.54 -1.69 10.21
CA ASP A 49 11.79 -0.32 10.68
C ASP A 49 11.24 0.69 9.63
N HIS A 50 11.46 0.44 8.34
CA HIS A 50 10.86 1.25 7.27
C HIS A 50 9.32 1.24 7.34
N ILE A 51 8.72 0.08 7.60
CA ILE A 51 7.25 -0.02 7.75
C ILE A 51 6.77 0.80 8.95
N GLN A 52 7.47 0.73 10.08
CA GLN A 52 7.13 1.51 11.26
C GLN A 52 7.27 3.01 11.02
N ASP A 53 8.37 3.45 10.41
CA ASP A 53 8.59 4.84 10.03
C ASP A 53 7.47 5.35 9.12
N MET A 54 7.06 4.56 8.12
CA MET A 54 5.96 4.88 7.23
C MET A 54 4.65 5.06 7.99
N VAL A 55 4.31 4.11 8.87
CA VAL A 55 3.08 4.19 9.68
C VAL A 55 3.11 5.44 10.57
N LEU A 56 4.22 5.68 11.26
CA LEU A 56 4.36 6.85 12.13
C LEU A 56 4.24 8.17 11.36
N LEU A 57 4.87 8.26 10.18
CA LEU A 57 4.80 9.45 9.33
C LEU A 57 3.36 9.71 8.87
N TYR A 58 2.64 8.67 8.43
CA TYR A 58 1.22 8.82 8.08
C TYR A 58 0.38 9.28 9.27
N LEU A 59 0.62 8.73 10.46
CA LEU A 59 -0.10 9.13 11.67
C LEU A 59 0.19 10.58 12.08
N ASP A 60 1.44 11.04 11.95
CA ASP A 60 1.81 12.41 12.27
C ASP A 60 1.17 13.40 11.30
N GLU A 61 1.19 13.13 10.00
CA GLU A 61 0.53 13.98 9.00
C GLU A 61 -1.00 13.94 9.10
N LEU A 62 -1.56 12.81 9.53
CA LEU A 62 -3.00 12.69 9.79
C LEU A 62 -3.48 13.58 10.95
N LYS A 63 -2.67 13.76 11.98
CA LYS A 63 -3.03 14.65 13.13
C LYS A 63 -3.30 16.09 12.70
N ASP A 64 -2.64 16.55 11.64
CA ASP A 64 -2.83 17.88 11.08
C ASP A 64 -4.11 18.00 10.24
N LEU A 65 -4.62 16.89 9.73
CA LEU A 65 -5.72 16.84 8.76
C LEU A 65 -7.01 16.29 9.34
N TYR A 66 -6.93 15.59 10.46
CA TYR A 66 -8.05 14.87 11.04
C TYR A 66 -8.11 15.06 12.55
N ASP A 67 -9.28 15.44 13.05
CA ASP A 67 -9.51 15.60 14.49
C ASP A 67 -9.84 14.22 15.10
N PHE A 68 -8.86 13.66 15.81
CA PHE A 68 -9.03 12.36 16.46
C PHE A 68 -9.76 12.50 17.78
N GLU A 69 -10.90 11.84 17.90
CA GLU A 69 -11.53 11.66 19.21
C GLU A 69 -10.65 10.71 20.06
N VAL A 70 -10.23 11.16 21.23
CA VAL A 70 -9.29 10.45 22.15
C VAL A 70 -9.72 9.01 22.52
N SER A 71 -10.99 8.68 22.31
CA SER A 71 -11.56 7.37 22.67
C SER A 71 -11.76 6.42 21.50
N LYS A 72 -11.44 6.82 20.27
CA LYS A 72 -11.62 5.99 19.08
C LYS A 72 -10.32 5.39 18.64
N THR A 73 -10.33 4.08 18.46
CA THR A 73 -9.25 3.32 17.84
C THR A 73 -9.57 3.03 16.38
N PHE A 74 -8.54 2.84 15.58
CA PHE A 74 -8.67 2.40 14.20
C PHE A 74 -7.55 1.44 13.81
N ASP A 75 -7.80 0.62 12.80
CA ASP A 75 -6.86 -0.38 12.33
C ASP A 75 -5.98 0.17 11.21
N VAL A 76 -4.71 -0.24 11.21
CA VAL A 76 -3.77 -0.08 10.09
C VAL A 76 -3.29 -1.46 9.68
N PHE A 77 -3.54 -1.81 8.42
CA PHE A 77 -3.14 -3.09 7.85
C PHE A 77 -2.01 -2.90 6.85
N ILE A 78 -0.99 -3.75 6.93
CA ILE A 78 0.15 -3.78 6.02
C ILE A 78 0.11 -5.08 5.21
N PHE A 79 0.35 -4.96 3.91
CA PHE A 79 0.38 -6.10 3.01
C PHE A 79 1.63 -6.02 2.14
N GLU A 80 2.30 -7.16 2.00
CA GLU A 80 3.49 -7.31 1.19
C GLU A 80 3.41 -8.59 0.36
N LYS A 81 4.10 -8.64 -0.77
CA LYS A 81 4.27 -9.89 -1.52
C LYS A 81 5.35 -10.74 -0.84
N PRO A 82 5.27 -12.08 -0.93
CA PRO A 82 6.31 -12.95 -0.39
C PRO A 82 7.71 -12.65 -0.95
N ASN A 83 7.80 -12.36 -2.25
CA ASN A 83 9.06 -12.13 -2.95
C ASN A 83 9.04 -10.84 -3.76
N VAL A 84 10.23 -10.33 -4.07
CA VAL A 84 10.39 -9.28 -5.09
C VAL A 84 10.05 -9.82 -6.48
N ASN A 85 9.51 -8.96 -7.34
CA ASN A 85 9.17 -9.32 -8.71
C ASN A 85 10.28 -8.89 -9.68
N ARG A 86 10.98 -9.85 -10.26
CA ARG A 86 12.06 -9.61 -11.23
C ARG A 86 11.49 -9.55 -12.63
N VAL A 87 11.56 -8.37 -13.25
CA VAL A 87 10.99 -8.06 -14.57
C VAL A 87 12.13 -8.04 -15.59
N GLU A 88 12.43 -9.19 -16.16
CA GLU A 88 13.59 -9.39 -17.02
C GLU A 88 13.57 -8.52 -18.29
N ASP A 89 12.43 -8.43 -18.95
CA ASP A 89 12.25 -7.64 -20.18
C ASP A 89 12.50 -6.13 -19.97
N LYS A 90 12.34 -5.65 -18.74
CA LYS A 90 12.58 -4.24 -18.35
C LYS A 90 13.88 -4.02 -17.59
N GLN A 91 14.61 -5.08 -17.28
CA GLN A 91 15.84 -5.05 -16.48
C GLN A 91 15.64 -4.28 -15.15
N ILE A 92 14.51 -4.53 -14.45
CA ILE A 92 14.21 -3.96 -13.15
C ILE A 92 13.73 -5.03 -12.18
N THR A 93 13.95 -4.77 -10.90
CA THR A 93 13.31 -5.49 -9.79
C THR A 93 12.25 -4.59 -9.18
N LYS A 94 11.07 -5.12 -8.95
CA LYS A 94 9.94 -4.44 -8.32
C LYS A 94 9.61 -5.05 -6.97
N ASP A 95 9.27 -4.22 -6.02
CA ASP A 95 8.69 -4.60 -4.75
C ASP A 95 7.61 -3.58 -4.38
N GLY A 96 6.88 -3.80 -3.31
CA GLY A 96 5.88 -2.83 -2.90
C GLY A 96 5.18 -3.19 -1.59
N ILE A 97 4.58 -2.17 -1.01
CA ILE A 97 3.78 -2.27 0.21
C ILE A 97 2.40 -1.70 -0.10
N HIS A 98 1.37 -2.45 0.23
CA HIS A 98 0.03 -1.91 0.38
C HIS A 98 -0.23 -1.61 1.85
N MET A 99 -0.75 -0.44 2.14
CA MET A 99 -1.24 -0.10 3.48
C MET A 99 -2.69 0.37 3.39
N LEU A 100 -3.50 -0.06 4.35
CA LEU A 100 -4.86 0.39 4.50
C LEU A 100 -5.04 0.95 5.91
N ILE A 101 -5.40 2.24 6.02
CA ILE A 101 -5.73 2.90 7.27
C ILE A 101 -7.25 3.03 7.34
N ASN A 102 -7.87 2.42 8.36
CA ASN A 102 -9.32 2.34 8.50
C ASN A 102 -9.93 3.66 9.02
N ILE A 103 -9.58 4.76 8.36
CA ILE A 103 -10.16 6.09 8.56
C ILE A 103 -10.82 6.50 7.26
N LYS A 104 -12.10 6.88 7.32
CA LYS A 104 -12.81 7.39 6.14
C LYS A 104 -12.33 8.79 5.80
N MET A 105 -11.79 8.96 4.59
CA MET A 105 -11.28 10.24 4.10
C MET A 105 -11.63 10.41 2.62
N ASP A 106 -12.00 11.63 2.21
CA ASP A 106 -12.22 11.92 0.79
C ASP A 106 -10.90 11.96 0.01
N HIS A 107 -11.00 11.81 -1.33
CA HIS A 107 -9.81 11.69 -2.17
C HIS A 107 -8.97 12.96 -2.27
N ILE A 108 -9.53 14.15 -2.06
CA ILE A 108 -8.76 15.40 -2.05
C ILE A 108 -7.85 15.41 -0.84
N MET A 109 -8.39 15.05 0.32
CA MET A 109 -7.60 14.97 1.56
C MET A 109 -6.57 13.84 1.50
N GLN A 110 -6.90 12.70 0.87
CA GLN A 110 -5.92 11.61 0.66
C GLN A 110 -4.76 12.05 -0.25
N GLN A 111 -4.99 12.90 -1.25
CA GLN A 111 -3.92 13.47 -2.08
C GLN A 111 -3.04 14.44 -1.26
N ILE A 112 -3.65 15.31 -0.47
CA ILE A 112 -2.91 16.24 0.40
C ILE A 112 -2.02 15.45 1.37
N LEU A 113 -2.57 14.42 2.00
CA LEU A 113 -1.84 13.53 2.90
C LEU A 113 -0.67 12.85 2.18
N ARG A 114 -0.91 12.27 0.99
CA ARG A 114 0.14 11.68 0.17
C ARG A 114 1.29 12.66 -0.12
N ASP A 115 0.97 13.88 -0.54
CA ASP A 115 1.98 14.88 -0.90
C ASP A 115 2.80 15.36 0.31
N LYS A 116 2.21 15.38 1.50
CA LYS A 116 2.92 15.63 2.76
C LYS A 116 3.86 14.46 3.09
N VAL A 117 3.35 13.23 3.04
CA VAL A 117 4.13 12.01 3.34
C VAL A 117 5.31 11.84 2.39
N ILE A 118 5.18 12.12 1.09
CA ILE A 118 6.29 12.03 0.13
C ILE A 118 7.47 12.90 0.60
N LYS A 119 7.21 14.14 1.02
CA LYS A 119 8.26 15.06 1.48
C LYS A 119 8.99 14.58 2.73
N GLY A 120 8.26 13.91 3.62
CA GLY A 120 8.84 13.34 4.84
C GLY A 120 9.64 12.07 4.56
N ILE A 121 9.06 11.14 3.80
CA ILE A 121 9.65 9.81 3.59
C ILE A 121 10.93 9.87 2.75
N GLU A 122 11.02 10.79 1.81
CA GLU A 122 12.22 11.06 1.01
C GLU A 122 13.43 11.46 1.88
N GLN A 123 13.19 12.02 3.07
CA GLN A 123 14.23 12.45 3.98
C GLN A 123 14.69 11.36 4.95
N ILE A 124 13.86 10.36 5.19
CA ILE A 124 14.11 9.33 6.22
C ILE A 124 14.48 7.97 5.64
N TRP A 125 14.07 7.68 4.40
CA TRP A 125 14.36 6.39 3.76
C TRP A 125 15.52 6.50 2.76
N ASP A 126 16.57 5.72 3.00
CA ASP A 126 17.69 5.55 2.08
C ASP A 126 17.58 4.19 1.36
N LEU A 127 16.67 4.12 0.39
CA LEU A 127 16.47 2.96 -0.46
C LEU A 127 17.11 3.17 -1.84
N PRO A 128 17.76 2.16 -2.44
CA PRO A 128 18.42 2.27 -3.76
C PRO A 128 17.40 2.27 -4.90
N LEU A 129 16.45 3.19 -4.85
CA LEU A 129 15.37 3.33 -5.81
C LEU A 129 15.88 3.84 -7.16
N THR A 130 15.26 3.34 -8.23
CA THR A 130 15.46 3.84 -9.60
C THR A 130 14.30 4.73 -10.07
N ASN A 131 13.22 4.80 -9.31
CA ASN A 131 12.09 5.69 -9.55
C ASN A 131 12.03 6.80 -8.50
N GLU A 132 11.49 7.95 -8.91
CA GLU A 132 11.31 9.10 -8.04
C GLU A 132 10.17 8.86 -7.03
N TRP A 133 10.25 9.46 -5.86
CA TRP A 133 9.28 9.32 -4.78
C TRP A 133 7.84 9.64 -5.20
N ALA A 134 7.66 10.61 -6.09
CA ALA A 134 6.35 10.93 -6.67
C ALA A 134 5.72 9.76 -7.43
N SER A 135 6.54 8.81 -7.94
CA SER A 135 6.07 7.60 -8.61
C SER A 135 6.13 6.35 -7.73
N VAL A 136 6.74 6.44 -6.55
CA VAL A 136 6.71 5.37 -5.55
C VAL A 136 5.33 5.27 -4.91
N LEU A 137 4.75 6.38 -4.48
CA LEU A 137 3.37 6.42 -3.97
C LEU A 137 2.40 6.64 -5.12
N ASP A 138 1.58 5.62 -5.43
CA ASP A 138 0.63 5.68 -6.55
C ASP A 138 -0.42 6.80 -6.34
N GLU A 139 -0.32 7.83 -7.17
CA GLU A 139 -1.23 8.97 -7.13
C GLU A 139 -2.67 8.58 -7.52
N GLY A 140 -2.82 7.63 -8.44
CA GLY A 140 -4.13 7.14 -8.88
C GLY A 140 -4.92 6.47 -7.75
N ILE A 141 -4.23 5.83 -6.81
CA ILE A 141 -4.84 5.28 -5.60
C ILE A 141 -5.39 6.41 -4.72
N SER A 142 -4.58 7.41 -4.41
CA SER A 142 -5.01 8.56 -3.57
C SER A 142 -6.13 9.38 -4.24
N LYS A 143 -6.12 9.50 -5.57
CA LYS A 143 -7.19 10.13 -6.36
C LYS A 143 -8.47 9.30 -6.46
N GLY A 144 -8.44 8.02 -6.07
CA GLY A 144 -9.56 7.11 -6.27
C GLY A 144 -9.86 6.74 -7.71
N THR A 145 -8.91 7.01 -8.64
CA THR A 145 -9.05 6.71 -10.07
C THR A 145 -8.52 5.33 -10.45
N THR A 146 -7.67 4.76 -9.61
CA THR A 146 -7.15 3.40 -9.74
C THR A 146 -7.93 2.47 -8.81
N ASN A 147 -8.38 1.32 -9.33
CA ASN A 147 -9.03 0.32 -8.52
C ASN A 147 -8.04 -0.29 -7.51
N TRP A 148 -8.53 -0.55 -6.30
CA TRP A 148 -7.77 -1.25 -5.27
C TRP A 148 -7.71 -2.76 -5.57
N GLN A 149 -6.55 -3.38 -5.38
CA GLN A 149 -6.43 -4.84 -5.51
C GLN A 149 -7.19 -5.51 -4.38
N LEU A 150 -8.18 -6.34 -4.70
CA LEU A 150 -8.95 -7.06 -3.69
C LEU A 150 -8.02 -8.02 -2.92
N PHE A 151 -8.12 -8.03 -1.59
CA PHE A 151 -7.31 -8.91 -0.75
C PHE A 151 -7.52 -10.38 -1.13
N GLY A 152 -6.42 -11.11 -1.31
CA GLY A 152 -6.44 -12.50 -1.81
C GLY A 152 -6.40 -12.62 -3.33
N SER A 153 -6.54 -11.51 -4.07
CA SER A 153 -6.36 -11.49 -5.53
C SER A 153 -4.97 -10.99 -5.92
N CYS A 154 -4.56 -11.23 -7.16
CA CYS A 154 -3.27 -10.78 -7.69
C CYS A 154 -3.40 -10.27 -9.13
N LYS A 155 -2.40 -9.54 -9.61
CA LYS A 155 -2.25 -9.26 -11.05
C LYS A 155 -1.80 -10.55 -11.76
N PRO A 156 -2.17 -10.78 -13.04
CA PRO A 156 -1.66 -11.93 -13.80
C PRO A 156 -0.14 -12.05 -13.70
N HIS A 157 0.35 -13.25 -13.50
CA HIS A 157 1.78 -13.57 -13.35
C HIS A 157 2.48 -12.94 -12.13
N ASN A 158 1.72 -12.40 -11.17
CA ASN A 158 2.25 -11.86 -9.94
C ASN A 158 1.84 -12.70 -8.73
N GLU A 159 2.51 -12.47 -7.62
CA GLU A 159 2.14 -13.01 -6.32
C GLU A 159 1.04 -12.16 -5.68
N THR A 160 0.27 -12.80 -4.81
CA THR A 160 -0.75 -12.14 -4.00
C THR A 160 -0.09 -11.40 -2.84
N TYR A 161 -0.61 -10.23 -2.51
CA TYR A 161 -0.27 -9.54 -1.28
C TYR A 161 -0.82 -10.30 -0.08
N LEU A 162 0.03 -10.54 0.90
CA LEU A 162 -0.29 -11.17 2.19
C LEU A 162 -0.28 -10.10 3.28
N MET A 163 -1.15 -10.23 4.26
CA MET A 163 -1.11 -9.35 5.43
C MET A 163 0.11 -9.71 6.29
N THR A 164 1.03 -8.76 6.43
CA THR A 164 2.29 -8.91 7.18
C THR A 164 2.31 -8.08 8.45
N GLY A 165 1.42 -7.11 8.59
CA GLY A 165 1.29 -6.28 9.79
C GLY A 165 -0.14 -5.84 10.05
N HIS A 166 -0.47 -5.69 11.35
CA HIS A 166 -1.71 -5.12 11.82
C HIS A 166 -1.43 -4.31 13.09
N TYR A 167 -1.80 -3.05 13.07
CA TYR A 167 -1.67 -2.14 14.20
C TYR A 167 -3.05 -1.63 14.59
N LEU A 168 -3.31 -1.60 15.87
CA LEU A 168 -4.46 -0.92 16.48
C LEU A 168 -3.95 0.39 17.10
N ILE A 169 -4.41 1.52 16.60
CA ILE A 169 -3.99 2.85 17.00
C ILE A 169 -5.06 3.51 17.87
#